data_39f4468683755f71357e8407f4795c13
#
_entry.id   39f4468683755f71357e8407f4795c13
#
_cell.length_a   1.000
_cell.length_b   1.000
_cell.length_c   1.000
_cell.angle_alpha   90.00
_cell.angle_beta   90.00
_cell.angle_gamma   90.00
#
_symmetry.space_group_name_H-M   'P 1'
#
loop_
_entity.id
_entity.type
_entity.pdbx_description
1 polymer ?
#
loop_
_entity_poly.entity_id
_entity_poly.type
_entity_poly.pdbx_seq_one_letter_code
_entity_poly.pdbx_strand_id
1 'polypeptide(L)'
;MLAKMSFMQNVKNIQEVEVSHKRVLIRVDFNVPLDENLNITDDTRIRESLPTIQFCIDNKAKDIILVSHLGRPKGVEEKLSLKPFLKRLERLLNHEVVFSQNIAQLKQALNENAPTRIFLLENIRFLKGEEENDENLAKDLASLCDVFVNDAFGTSHRKHASTYGTAKFAPVKVSGFLLKKEIDSFYQAFNHPLRPLLLIVGGAKVSSKLTLLKNILDLIDKLIIAGAMSNTFLKALGYDVQDSSVEDALINDALELLKSAKEKKVKVYLPIDAVTTDDILNPKHIKISPVQDIEPKHKIADIGPASLKLFSEVIESAPTILWNGPLGVHEKQEFARGTTFLAHKIADTYAFSLIGGGDTIDAINRAGEKDNMSFISTGGGASLELLEGKILPCFEVLDKRH
;
A
#
# COMPACT_ATOMS: atom_id res chain seq x y z
N MET A 1 -10.47 16.20 -2.25
CA MET A 1 -10.23 14.78 -1.95
C MET A 1 -11.52 13.98 -1.88
N LEU A 2 -12.51 14.35 -1.06
CA LEU A 2 -13.75 13.59 -0.85
C LEU A 2 -14.54 13.28 -2.14
N ALA A 3 -14.76 14.27 -3.02
CA ALA A 3 -15.44 14.04 -4.30
C ALA A 3 -14.73 12.99 -5.20
N LYS A 4 -13.39 12.95 -5.15
CA LYS A 4 -12.60 11.97 -5.89
C LYS A 4 -12.74 10.55 -5.30
N MET A 5 -12.82 10.45 -3.98
CA MET A 5 -13.08 9.16 -3.31
C MET A 5 -14.50 8.66 -3.60
N SER A 6 -15.50 9.52 -3.57
CA SER A 6 -16.87 9.18 -3.97
C SER A 6 -16.92 8.69 -5.42
N PHE A 7 -16.17 9.33 -6.33
CA PHE A 7 -16.06 8.87 -7.72
C PHE A 7 -15.49 7.45 -7.82
N MET A 8 -14.45 7.13 -7.06
CA MET A 8 -13.85 5.79 -7.06
C MET A 8 -14.75 4.76 -6.38
N GLN A 9 -15.47 5.14 -5.32
CA GLN A 9 -16.41 4.26 -4.64
C GLN A 9 -17.61 3.89 -5.53
N ASN A 10 -17.95 4.73 -6.50
CA ASN A 10 -19.05 4.46 -7.44
C ASN A 10 -18.72 3.43 -8.53
N VAL A 11 -17.54 2.81 -8.50
CA VAL A 11 -17.18 1.72 -9.42
C VAL A 11 -18.01 0.47 -9.10
N LYS A 12 -18.51 -0.20 -10.14
CA LYS A 12 -19.18 -1.48 -10.00
C LYS A 12 -18.23 -2.54 -9.45
N ASN A 13 -18.75 -3.39 -8.58
CA ASN A 13 -18.04 -4.57 -8.09
C ASN A 13 -18.43 -5.81 -8.86
N ILE A 14 -17.61 -6.85 -8.82
CA ILE A 14 -17.87 -8.14 -9.47
C ILE A 14 -19.20 -8.78 -9.06
N GLN A 15 -19.72 -8.54 -7.87
CA GLN A 15 -21.01 -9.01 -7.41
C GLN A 15 -22.20 -8.39 -8.16
N GLU A 16 -21.98 -7.28 -8.85
CA GLU A 16 -23.01 -6.53 -9.56
C GLU A 16 -23.11 -6.92 -11.05
N VAL A 17 -22.37 -7.94 -11.47
CA VAL A 17 -22.34 -8.41 -12.85
C VAL A 17 -22.46 -9.93 -12.91
N GLU A 18 -23.07 -10.42 -14.01
CA GLU A 18 -23.18 -11.84 -14.26
C GLU A 18 -21.84 -12.41 -14.74
N VAL A 19 -21.35 -13.44 -14.06
CA VAL A 19 -20.09 -14.13 -14.41
C VAL A 19 -20.30 -15.59 -14.82
N SER A 20 -21.52 -16.15 -14.61
CA SER A 20 -21.84 -17.54 -14.95
C SER A 20 -21.62 -17.80 -16.43
N HIS A 21 -20.93 -18.90 -16.74
CA HIS A 21 -20.56 -19.31 -18.09
C HIS A 21 -19.74 -18.30 -18.91
N LYS A 22 -19.17 -17.27 -18.26
CA LYS A 22 -18.31 -16.24 -18.88
C LYS A 22 -16.84 -16.51 -18.63
N ARG A 23 -16.01 -16.00 -19.52
CA ARG A 23 -14.56 -15.90 -19.30
C ARG A 23 -14.27 -14.65 -18.47
N VAL A 24 -13.64 -14.83 -17.33
CA VAL A 24 -13.31 -13.75 -16.40
C VAL A 24 -11.80 -13.58 -16.32
N LEU A 25 -11.27 -12.45 -16.74
CA LEU A 25 -9.87 -12.09 -16.54
C LEU A 25 -9.73 -11.25 -15.28
N ILE A 26 -8.99 -11.75 -14.29
CA ILE A 26 -8.74 -11.07 -13.02
C ILE A 26 -7.30 -10.57 -13.00
N ARG A 27 -7.12 -9.26 -12.93
CA ARG A 27 -5.81 -8.67 -12.65
C ARG A 27 -5.57 -8.68 -11.15
N VAL A 28 -4.77 -9.62 -10.70
CA VAL A 28 -4.38 -9.81 -9.29
C VAL A 28 -2.98 -9.24 -9.01
N ASP A 29 -2.64 -9.00 -7.75
CA ASP A 29 -1.31 -8.57 -7.34
C ASP A 29 -0.56 -9.67 -6.58
N PHE A 30 0.14 -10.53 -7.30
CA PHE A 30 1.00 -11.58 -6.75
C PHE A 30 2.47 -11.13 -6.62
N ASN A 31 2.72 -9.84 -6.58
CA ASN A 31 4.05 -9.30 -6.34
C ASN A 31 4.43 -9.43 -4.85
N VAL A 32 4.68 -10.66 -4.43
CA VAL A 32 5.03 -11.05 -3.06
C VAL A 32 6.55 -11.11 -2.87
N PRO A 33 7.05 -10.96 -1.64
CA PRO A 33 8.48 -11.13 -1.34
C PRO A 33 8.87 -12.61 -1.45
N LEU A 34 10.07 -12.83 -1.99
CA LEU A 34 10.69 -14.15 -2.12
C LEU A 34 12.01 -14.17 -1.32
N ASP A 35 12.36 -15.34 -0.78
CA ASP A 35 13.66 -15.59 -0.21
C ASP A 35 14.72 -15.88 -1.31
N GLU A 36 15.96 -16.13 -0.91
CA GLU A 36 17.07 -16.45 -1.81
C GLU A 36 16.84 -17.76 -2.62
N ASN A 37 15.97 -18.63 -2.12
CA ASN A 37 15.58 -19.89 -2.76
C ASN A 37 14.29 -19.77 -3.58
N LEU A 38 13.80 -18.54 -3.80
CA LEU A 38 12.55 -18.21 -4.51
C LEU A 38 11.29 -18.74 -3.83
N ASN A 39 11.33 -19.02 -2.53
CA ASN A 39 10.12 -19.34 -1.77
C ASN A 39 9.39 -18.06 -1.36
N ILE A 40 8.07 -18.13 -1.37
CA ILE A 40 7.20 -17.04 -0.92
C ILE A 40 7.35 -16.90 0.61
N THR A 41 7.83 -15.75 1.08
CA THR A 41 8.00 -15.46 2.52
C THR A 41 6.76 -14.83 3.14
N ASP A 42 5.94 -14.14 2.33
CA ASP A 42 4.64 -13.59 2.72
C ASP A 42 3.63 -13.75 1.56
N ASP A 43 2.57 -14.52 1.76
CA ASP A 43 1.53 -14.77 0.77
C ASP A 43 0.26 -13.92 0.96
N THR A 44 0.32 -12.88 1.80
CA THR A 44 -0.83 -12.02 2.11
C THR A 44 -1.54 -11.52 0.85
N ARG A 45 -0.80 -11.01 -0.14
CA ARG A 45 -1.39 -10.51 -1.39
C ARG A 45 -2.12 -11.59 -2.20
N ILE A 46 -1.61 -12.81 -2.18
CA ILE A 46 -2.27 -13.95 -2.82
C ILE A 46 -3.59 -14.23 -2.08
N ARG A 47 -3.57 -14.30 -0.76
CA ARG A 47 -4.75 -14.56 0.07
C ARG A 47 -5.82 -13.49 -0.09
N GLU A 48 -5.45 -12.23 -0.17
CA GLU A 48 -6.39 -11.11 -0.36
C GLU A 48 -7.09 -11.15 -1.74
N SER A 49 -6.52 -11.85 -2.73
CA SER A 49 -7.15 -12.06 -4.04
C SER A 49 -8.11 -13.26 -4.07
N LEU A 50 -8.01 -14.20 -3.10
CA LEU A 50 -8.80 -15.42 -3.11
C LEU A 50 -10.32 -15.19 -3.13
N PRO A 51 -10.89 -14.24 -2.37
CA PRO A 51 -12.32 -14.00 -2.37
C PRO A 51 -12.88 -13.73 -3.77
N THR A 52 -12.17 -12.96 -4.60
CA THR A 52 -12.58 -12.64 -5.97
C THR A 52 -12.52 -13.88 -6.87
N ILE A 53 -11.47 -14.68 -6.73
CA ILE A 53 -11.31 -15.93 -7.51
C ILE A 53 -12.37 -16.93 -7.08
N GLN A 54 -12.58 -17.13 -5.78
CA GLN A 54 -13.59 -18.04 -5.26
C GLN A 54 -15.01 -17.66 -5.68
N PHE A 55 -15.32 -16.36 -5.67
CA PHE A 55 -16.62 -15.89 -6.19
C PHE A 55 -16.87 -16.32 -7.64
N CYS A 56 -15.84 -16.25 -8.51
CA CYS A 56 -15.97 -16.71 -9.89
C CYS A 56 -16.18 -18.23 -9.98
N ILE A 57 -15.50 -19.02 -9.13
CA ILE A 57 -15.66 -20.47 -9.05
C ILE A 57 -17.09 -20.81 -8.62
N ASP A 58 -17.54 -20.23 -7.51
CA ASP A 58 -18.86 -20.52 -6.90
C ASP A 58 -20.02 -20.13 -7.85
N ASN A 59 -19.82 -19.06 -8.63
CA ASN A 59 -20.78 -18.60 -9.63
C ASN A 59 -20.57 -19.22 -11.02
N LYS A 60 -19.81 -20.33 -11.12
CA LYS A 60 -19.68 -21.16 -12.34
C LYS A 60 -19.18 -20.36 -13.56
N ALA A 61 -18.19 -19.48 -13.36
CA ALA A 61 -17.49 -18.87 -14.48
C ALA A 61 -16.90 -19.97 -15.37
N LYS A 62 -16.92 -19.79 -16.70
CA LYS A 62 -16.41 -20.78 -17.65
C LYS A 62 -14.89 -20.95 -17.50
N ASP A 63 -14.17 -19.87 -17.63
CA ASP A 63 -12.72 -19.81 -17.47
C ASP A 63 -12.35 -18.60 -16.58
N ILE A 64 -11.40 -18.80 -15.68
CA ILE A 64 -10.85 -17.76 -14.81
C ILE A 64 -9.39 -17.57 -15.19
N ILE A 65 -9.03 -16.39 -15.66
CA ILE A 65 -7.69 -16.08 -16.16
C ILE A 65 -7.03 -15.12 -15.16
N LEU A 66 -6.01 -15.60 -14.46
CA LEU A 66 -5.23 -14.79 -13.51
C LEU A 66 -4.06 -14.16 -14.22
N VAL A 67 -3.97 -12.83 -14.15
CA VAL A 67 -2.88 -12.04 -14.72
C VAL A 67 -2.22 -11.24 -13.59
N SER A 68 -0.91 -11.42 -13.43
CA SER A 68 -0.15 -10.71 -12.42
C SER A 68 1.25 -10.33 -12.89
N HIS A 69 1.91 -9.50 -12.10
CA HIS A 69 3.33 -9.22 -12.24
C HIS A 69 4.12 -9.71 -11.03
N LEU A 70 5.41 -9.89 -11.18
CA LEU A 70 6.37 -10.16 -10.12
C LEU A 70 7.65 -9.37 -10.39
N GLY A 71 8.09 -8.59 -9.42
CA GLY A 71 9.30 -7.81 -9.49
C GLY A 71 9.30 -6.71 -10.58
N ARG A 72 10.49 -6.34 -11.02
CA ARG A 72 10.72 -5.36 -12.10
C ARG A 72 11.71 -5.93 -13.12
N PRO A 73 11.32 -6.94 -13.90
CA PRO A 73 12.19 -7.56 -14.89
C PRO A 73 12.54 -6.59 -16.02
N LYS A 74 13.73 -6.74 -16.60
CA LYS A 74 14.13 -6.04 -17.82
C LYS A 74 13.87 -6.86 -19.10
N GLY A 75 13.28 -8.03 -18.95
CA GLY A 75 12.96 -9.00 -19.98
C GLY A 75 12.47 -10.28 -19.33
N VAL A 76 12.65 -11.43 -19.98
CA VAL A 76 12.32 -12.73 -19.38
C VAL A 76 13.42 -13.11 -18.38
N GLU A 77 13.06 -13.18 -17.11
CA GLU A 77 13.95 -13.56 -16.00
C GLU A 77 13.32 -14.73 -15.23
N GLU A 78 13.92 -15.93 -15.31
CA GLU A 78 13.35 -17.14 -14.71
C GLU A 78 13.05 -17.01 -13.20
N LYS A 79 13.91 -16.30 -12.47
CA LYS A 79 13.70 -16.01 -11.03
C LYS A 79 12.44 -15.17 -10.73
N LEU A 80 11.86 -14.51 -11.74
CA LEU A 80 10.64 -13.70 -11.63
C LEU A 80 9.46 -14.36 -12.37
N SER A 81 9.56 -15.67 -12.68
CA SER A 81 8.45 -16.45 -13.22
C SER A 81 7.38 -16.67 -12.15
N LEU A 82 6.11 -16.65 -12.58
CA LEU A 82 4.97 -17.01 -11.74
C LEU A 82 4.72 -18.52 -11.67
N LYS A 83 5.43 -19.32 -12.45
CA LYS A 83 5.26 -20.78 -12.46
C LYS A 83 5.40 -21.44 -11.07
N PRO A 84 6.35 -21.04 -10.19
CA PRO A 84 6.44 -21.59 -8.82
C PRO A 84 5.22 -21.36 -7.96
N PHE A 85 4.37 -20.38 -8.30
CA PHE A 85 3.15 -20.05 -7.54
C PHE A 85 2.02 -21.06 -7.70
N LEU A 86 2.05 -21.89 -8.74
CA LEU A 86 0.98 -22.85 -9.06
C LEU A 86 0.61 -23.73 -7.86
N LYS A 87 1.58 -24.44 -7.28
CA LYS A 87 1.32 -25.33 -6.13
C LYS A 87 0.70 -24.61 -4.94
N ARG A 88 1.06 -23.34 -4.75
CA ARG A 88 0.48 -22.53 -3.67
C ARG A 88 -0.96 -22.15 -3.98
N LEU A 89 -1.24 -21.72 -5.19
CA LEU A 89 -2.60 -21.38 -5.66
C LEU A 89 -3.52 -22.59 -5.63
N GLU A 90 -3.10 -23.73 -6.19
CA GLU A 90 -3.87 -24.97 -6.19
C GLU A 90 -4.27 -25.41 -4.76
N ARG A 91 -3.31 -25.31 -3.81
CA ARG A 91 -3.58 -25.64 -2.41
C ARG A 91 -4.59 -24.67 -1.78
N LEU A 92 -4.48 -23.37 -2.07
CA LEU A 92 -5.34 -22.35 -1.49
C LEU A 92 -6.74 -22.35 -2.08
N LEU A 93 -6.87 -22.65 -3.40
CA LEU A 93 -8.14 -22.68 -4.12
C LEU A 93 -8.81 -24.06 -4.07
N ASN A 94 -8.08 -25.12 -3.73
CA ASN A 94 -8.51 -26.52 -3.88
C ASN A 94 -8.97 -26.85 -5.31
N HIS A 95 -8.32 -26.25 -6.31
CA HIS A 95 -8.59 -26.44 -7.74
C HIS A 95 -7.26 -26.51 -8.50
N GLU A 96 -7.28 -27.26 -9.63
CA GLU A 96 -6.17 -27.28 -10.55
C GLU A 96 -6.00 -25.90 -11.22
N VAL A 97 -4.74 -25.46 -11.39
CA VAL A 97 -4.38 -24.20 -12.05
C VAL A 97 -3.49 -24.49 -13.23
N VAL A 98 -3.94 -24.18 -14.43
CA VAL A 98 -3.20 -24.39 -15.68
C VAL A 98 -2.26 -23.20 -15.92
N PHE A 99 -0.98 -23.48 -16.07
CA PHE A 99 0.00 -22.42 -16.36
C PHE A 99 0.09 -22.19 -17.88
N SER A 100 0.09 -20.91 -18.27
CA SER A 100 0.29 -20.50 -19.66
C SER A 100 1.49 -19.57 -19.77
N GLN A 101 2.51 -19.99 -20.57
CA GLN A 101 3.72 -19.22 -20.74
C GLN A 101 3.53 -17.91 -21.54
N ASN A 102 2.47 -17.86 -22.37
CA ASN A 102 2.21 -16.68 -23.20
C ASN A 102 0.71 -16.66 -23.62
N ILE A 103 0.30 -15.52 -24.16
CA ILE A 103 -1.07 -15.29 -24.61
C ILE A 103 -1.50 -16.26 -25.71
N ALA A 104 -0.60 -16.67 -26.61
CA ALA A 104 -0.93 -17.59 -27.72
C ALA A 104 -1.29 -18.98 -27.18
N GLN A 105 -0.49 -19.52 -26.26
CA GLN A 105 -0.79 -20.78 -25.57
C GLN A 105 -2.11 -20.71 -24.81
N LEU A 106 -2.35 -19.60 -24.10
CA LEU A 106 -3.60 -19.37 -23.39
C LEU A 106 -4.82 -19.36 -24.34
N LYS A 107 -4.73 -18.63 -25.47
CA LYS A 107 -5.78 -18.62 -26.51
C LYS A 107 -6.08 -20.00 -27.04
N GLN A 108 -5.08 -20.84 -27.26
CA GLN A 108 -5.28 -22.23 -27.71
C GLN A 108 -6.01 -23.04 -26.63
N ALA A 109 -5.59 -22.99 -25.38
CA ALA A 109 -6.22 -23.72 -24.30
C ALA A 109 -7.69 -23.28 -24.05
N LEU A 110 -8.00 -21.99 -24.22
CA LEU A 110 -9.36 -21.46 -24.07
C LEU A 110 -10.36 -21.96 -25.13
N ASN A 111 -9.89 -22.55 -26.26
CA ASN A 111 -10.76 -23.10 -27.29
C ASN A 111 -11.24 -24.53 -26.96
N GLU A 112 -10.68 -25.18 -25.96
CA GLU A 112 -11.12 -26.50 -25.52
C GLU A 112 -12.38 -26.38 -24.66
N ASN A 113 -13.32 -27.33 -24.84
CA ASN A 113 -14.52 -27.43 -24.00
C ASN A 113 -14.20 -28.24 -22.75
N ALA A 114 -14.21 -27.57 -21.59
CA ALA A 114 -14.03 -28.21 -20.29
C ALA A 114 -14.87 -27.49 -19.22
N PRO A 115 -15.10 -28.09 -18.04
CA PRO A 115 -15.68 -27.40 -16.90
C PRO A 115 -14.82 -26.19 -16.48
N THR A 116 -15.29 -25.43 -15.49
CA THR A 116 -14.58 -24.24 -14.97
C THR A 116 -13.08 -24.50 -14.80
N ARG A 117 -12.25 -23.73 -15.49
CA ARG A 117 -10.80 -23.85 -15.47
C ARG A 117 -10.18 -22.56 -14.95
N ILE A 118 -9.08 -22.70 -14.22
CA ILE A 118 -8.32 -21.58 -13.72
C ILE A 118 -6.97 -21.56 -14.45
N PHE A 119 -6.64 -20.44 -15.06
CA PHE A 119 -5.37 -20.23 -15.76
C PHE A 119 -4.54 -19.20 -15.02
N LEU A 120 -3.23 -19.43 -14.91
CA LEU A 120 -2.23 -18.43 -14.51
C LEU A 120 -1.36 -18.10 -15.72
N LEU A 121 -1.45 -16.86 -16.20
CA LEU A 121 -0.55 -16.36 -17.24
C LEU A 121 0.82 -16.05 -16.60
N GLU A 122 1.90 -16.33 -17.33
CA GLU A 122 3.26 -15.95 -16.94
C GLU A 122 3.35 -14.43 -16.66
N ASN A 123 4.37 -14.04 -15.90
CA ASN A 123 4.61 -12.67 -15.48
C ASN A 123 4.38 -11.68 -16.63
N ILE A 124 3.33 -10.89 -16.50
CA ILE A 124 2.89 -9.97 -17.56
C ILE A 124 3.99 -8.94 -17.93
N ARG A 125 4.90 -8.64 -16.98
CA ARG A 125 6.02 -7.73 -17.22
C ARG A 125 7.13 -8.31 -18.10
N PHE A 126 7.05 -9.60 -18.47
CA PHE A 126 7.93 -10.15 -19.51
C PHE A 126 7.50 -9.70 -20.89
N LEU A 127 6.26 -9.22 -21.06
CA LEU A 127 5.76 -8.74 -22.32
C LEU A 127 6.13 -7.26 -22.54
N LYS A 128 6.71 -6.95 -23.68
CA LYS A 128 6.93 -5.56 -24.10
C LYS A 128 5.59 -4.84 -24.18
N GLY A 129 5.56 -3.59 -23.76
CA GLY A 129 4.36 -2.77 -23.79
C GLY A 129 3.49 -2.88 -22.55
N GLU A 130 3.75 -3.80 -21.58
CA GLU A 130 2.97 -3.81 -20.33
C GLU A 130 3.08 -2.48 -19.58
N GLU A 131 4.29 -2.04 -19.29
CA GLU A 131 4.51 -0.80 -18.53
C GLU A 131 4.27 0.47 -19.36
N GLU A 132 4.34 0.36 -20.70
CA GLU A 132 4.10 1.44 -21.65
C GLU A 132 2.61 1.60 -22.01
N ASN A 133 1.76 0.72 -21.48
CA ASN A 133 0.33 0.67 -21.80
C ASN A 133 0.07 0.48 -23.31
N ASP A 134 0.80 -0.44 -23.95
CA ASP A 134 0.64 -0.73 -25.36
C ASP A 134 -0.78 -1.15 -25.70
N GLU A 135 -1.35 -0.51 -26.73
CA GLU A 135 -2.75 -0.70 -27.09
C GLU A 135 -3.03 -2.09 -27.68
N ASN A 136 -2.06 -2.68 -28.40
CA ASN A 136 -2.24 -3.99 -29.00
C ASN A 136 -2.23 -5.07 -27.91
N LEU A 137 -1.29 -4.99 -26.98
CA LEU A 137 -1.26 -5.88 -25.81
C LEU A 137 -2.55 -5.73 -24.98
N ALA A 138 -3.02 -4.52 -24.76
CA ALA A 138 -4.26 -4.26 -24.02
C ALA A 138 -5.49 -4.89 -24.73
N LYS A 139 -5.61 -4.72 -26.04
CA LYS A 139 -6.66 -5.35 -26.86
C LYS A 139 -6.55 -6.88 -26.85
N ASP A 140 -5.34 -7.40 -26.94
CA ASP A 140 -5.09 -8.85 -26.88
C ASP A 140 -5.57 -9.44 -25.56
N LEU A 141 -5.23 -8.81 -24.43
CA LEU A 141 -5.71 -9.23 -23.11
C LEU A 141 -7.24 -9.10 -22.99
N ALA A 142 -7.81 -7.98 -23.44
CA ALA A 142 -9.26 -7.76 -23.40
C ALA A 142 -10.03 -8.81 -24.23
N SER A 143 -9.44 -9.29 -25.33
CA SER A 143 -10.04 -10.33 -26.19
C SER A 143 -10.16 -11.70 -25.51
N LEU A 144 -9.47 -11.92 -24.40
CA LEU A 144 -9.49 -13.18 -23.66
C LEU A 144 -10.71 -13.33 -22.74
N CYS A 145 -11.46 -12.28 -22.48
CA CYS A 145 -12.51 -12.29 -21.47
C CYS A 145 -13.79 -11.56 -21.89
N ASP A 146 -14.90 -12.01 -21.29
CA ASP A 146 -16.18 -11.33 -21.32
C ASP A 146 -16.30 -10.30 -20.20
N VAL A 147 -15.61 -10.58 -19.07
CA VAL A 147 -15.56 -9.72 -17.88
C VAL A 147 -14.11 -9.53 -17.45
N PHE A 148 -13.67 -8.28 -17.37
CA PHE A 148 -12.41 -7.90 -16.76
C PHE A 148 -12.63 -7.46 -15.32
N VAL A 149 -11.83 -7.98 -14.41
CA VAL A 149 -11.84 -7.62 -12.99
C VAL A 149 -10.49 -7.05 -12.59
N ASN A 150 -10.46 -5.80 -12.15
CA ASN A 150 -9.29 -5.26 -11.51
C ASN A 150 -9.35 -5.55 -10.00
N ASP A 151 -8.42 -6.37 -9.52
CA ASP A 151 -8.29 -6.72 -8.10
C ASP A 151 -6.85 -6.51 -7.60
N ALA A 152 -6.14 -5.55 -8.20
CA ALA A 152 -4.75 -5.22 -7.93
C ALA A 152 -4.61 -3.74 -7.55
N PHE A 153 -5.01 -3.40 -6.31
CA PHE A 153 -4.97 -2.03 -5.83
C PHE A 153 -3.56 -1.43 -5.89
N GLY A 154 -2.53 -2.21 -5.52
CA GLY A 154 -1.13 -1.76 -5.54
C GLY A 154 -0.61 -1.28 -6.90
N THR A 155 -1.25 -1.67 -8.00
CA THR A 155 -0.89 -1.22 -9.36
C THR A 155 -1.87 -0.20 -9.95
N SER A 156 -2.96 0.12 -9.27
CA SER A 156 -4.04 0.95 -9.79
C SER A 156 -3.66 2.42 -10.03
N HIS A 157 -2.52 2.86 -9.48
CA HIS A 157 -1.95 4.20 -9.71
C HIS A 157 -1.17 4.32 -11.04
N ARG A 158 -1.05 3.23 -11.80
CA ARG A 158 -0.26 3.19 -13.04
C ARG A 158 -1.14 2.86 -14.24
N LYS A 159 -0.87 3.51 -15.36
CA LYS A 159 -1.49 3.18 -16.64
C LYS A 159 -0.66 2.09 -17.32
N HIS A 160 -0.90 0.82 -16.97
CA HIS A 160 -0.28 -0.34 -17.60
C HIS A 160 -1.28 -1.07 -18.49
N ALA A 161 -0.80 -1.85 -19.48
CA ALA A 161 -1.65 -2.57 -20.44
C ALA A 161 -2.59 -3.55 -19.75
N SER A 162 -2.11 -4.32 -18.76
CA SER A 162 -2.90 -5.31 -18.03
C SER A 162 -3.87 -4.74 -17.00
N THR A 163 -3.79 -3.45 -16.69
CA THR A 163 -4.68 -2.76 -15.74
C THR A 163 -5.58 -1.77 -16.46
N TYR A 164 -5.06 -0.59 -16.75
CA TYR A 164 -5.78 0.50 -17.42
C TYR A 164 -6.17 0.16 -18.86
N GLY A 165 -5.20 -0.35 -19.64
CA GLY A 165 -5.41 -0.64 -21.06
C GLY A 165 -6.46 -1.72 -21.29
N THR A 166 -6.34 -2.87 -20.64
CA THR A 166 -7.29 -3.98 -20.73
C THR A 166 -8.69 -3.53 -20.33
N ALA A 167 -8.81 -2.79 -19.21
CA ALA A 167 -10.11 -2.25 -18.78
C ALA A 167 -10.73 -1.32 -19.83
N LYS A 168 -9.93 -0.53 -20.56
CA LYS A 168 -10.43 0.38 -21.59
C LYS A 168 -11.14 -0.38 -22.72
N PHE A 169 -10.68 -1.58 -23.06
CA PHE A 169 -11.20 -2.36 -24.21
C PHE A 169 -12.10 -3.52 -23.81
N ALA A 170 -12.12 -3.95 -22.55
CA ALA A 170 -12.97 -5.02 -22.07
C ALA A 170 -14.47 -4.66 -22.16
N PRO A 171 -15.35 -5.61 -22.53
CA PRO A 171 -16.80 -5.36 -22.64
C PRO A 171 -17.43 -4.97 -21.30
N VAL A 172 -17.12 -5.71 -20.24
CA VAL A 172 -17.53 -5.45 -18.86
C VAL A 172 -16.25 -5.32 -18.02
N LYS A 173 -16.15 -4.30 -17.19
CA LYS A 173 -14.95 -3.98 -16.42
C LYS A 173 -15.30 -3.47 -15.03
N VAL A 174 -14.96 -4.26 -14.03
CA VAL A 174 -15.38 -4.04 -12.63
C VAL A 174 -14.22 -4.18 -11.65
N SER A 175 -14.46 -3.77 -10.41
CA SER A 175 -13.54 -4.04 -9.30
C SER A 175 -13.75 -5.44 -8.73
N GLY A 176 -12.68 -6.08 -8.27
CA GLY A 176 -12.77 -7.23 -7.37
C GLY A 176 -13.00 -6.81 -5.92
N PHE A 177 -13.06 -7.80 -5.02
CA PHE A 177 -13.32 -7.57 -3.60
C PHE A 177 -12.19 -6.82 -2.91
N LEU A 178 -10.93 -7.13 -3.23
CA LEU A 178 -9.78 -6.45 -2.65
C LEU A 178 -9.79 -4.96 -3.04
N LEU A 179 -9.95 -4.67 -4.33
CA LEU A 179 -9.98 -3.29 -4.81
C LEU A 179 -11.13 -2.49 -4.15
N LYS A 180 -12.29 -3.11 -4.01
CA LYS A 180 -13.43 -2.49 -3.33
C LYS A 180 -13.15 -2.26 -1.85
N LYS A 181 -12.65 -3.25 -1.13
CA LYS A 181 -12.30 -3.17 0.30
C LYS A 181 -11.31 -2.03 0.57
N GLU A 182 -10.31 -1.88 -0.30
CA GLU A 182 -9.33 -0.78 -0.22
C GLU A 182 -10.02 0.59 -0.31
N ILE A 183 -10.81 0.82 -1.35
CA ILE A 183 -11.49 2.11 -1.55
C ILE A 183 -12.52 2.40 -0.45
N ASP A 184 -13.29 1.40 -0.03
CA ASP A 184 -14.27 1.57 1.04
C ASP A 184 -13.60 1.95 2.38
N SER A 185 -12.44 1.34 2.70
CA SER A 185 -11.68 1.65 3.90
C SER A 185 -11.14 3.08 3.89
N PHE A 186 -10.59 3.52 2.76
CA PHE A 186 -10.17 4.92 2.60
C PHE A 186 -11.38 5.88 2.64
N TYR A 187 -12.48 5.53 1.99
CA TYR A 187 -13.69 6.33 2.00
C TYR A 187 -14.24 6.49 3.42
N GLN A 188 -14.30 5.40 4.19
CA GLN A 188 -14.71 5.43 5.59
C GLN A 188 -13.81 6.34 6.42
N ALA A 189 -12.49 6.22 6.26
CA ALA A 189 -11.52 7.00 6.99
C ALA A 189 -11.64 8.52 6.76
N PHE A 190 -12.09 8.95 5.57
CA PHE A 190 -12.09 10.36 5.21
C PHE A 190 -13.46 11.01 5.09
N ASN A 191 -14.47 10.25 4.68
CA ASN A 191 -15.80 10.81 4.43
C ASN A 191 -16.67 10.83 5.69
N HIS A 192 -16.48 9.84 6.56
CA HIS A 192 -17.22 9.69 7.82
C HIS A 192 -16.30 9.37 9.01
N PRO A 193 -15.17 10.10 9.21
CA PRO A 193 -14.28 9.80 10.32
C PRO A 193 -14.95 10.09 11.65
N LEU A 194 -14.77 9.22 12.62
CA LEU A 194 -14.94 9.59 14.01
C LEU A 194 -13.79 10.52 14.37
N ARG A 195 -14.10 11.71 14.85
CA ARG A 195 -13.09 12.74 15.16
C ARG A 195 -12.69 12.72 16.63
N PRO A 196 -11.45 13.08 16.96
CA PRO A 196 -10.41 13.60 16.06
C PRO A 196 -9.80 12.54 15.11
N LEU A 197 -9.58 12.92 13.86
CA LEU A 197 -8.81 12.12 12.90
C LEU A 197 -7.31 12.42 13.06
N LEU A 198 -6.55 11.39 13.41
CA LEU A 198 -5.10 11.46 13.58
C LEU A 198 -4.38 10.88 12.35
N LEU A 199 -3.46 11.66 11.79
CA LEU A 199 -2.47 11.15 10.84
C LEU A 199 -1.12 11.00 11.53
N ILE A 200 -0.50 9.84 11.39
CA ILE A 200 0.87 9.55 11.82
C ILE A 200 1.72 9.35 10.57
N VAL A 201 2.73 10.16 10.40
CA VAL A 201 3.71 10.02 9.32
C VAL A 201 5.11 9.86 9.88
N GLY A 202 5.82 8.89 9.34
CA GLY A 202 7.21 8.62 9.65
C GLY A 202 8.03 8.33 8.39
N GLY A 203 9.23 7.77 8.59
CA GLY A 203 10.14 7.41 7.52
C GLY A 203 11.26 8.41 7.29
N ALA A 204 12.01 8.24 6.18
CA ALA A 204 13.32 8.90 6.03
C ALA A 204 13.24 10.33 5.47
N LYS A 205 12.30 10.63 4.55
CA LYS A 205 12.36 11.85 3.72
C LYS A 205 11.05 12.63 3.71
N VAL A 206 11.13 13.94 3.99
CA VAL A 206 10.02 14.90 3.83
C VAL A 206 9.58 14.98 2.37
N SER A 207 10.54 15.03 1.44
CA SER A 207 10.27 15.15 -0.01
C SER A 207 9.30 14.11 -0.53
N SER A 208 9.36 12.89 0.00
CA SER A 208 8.48 11.79 -0.40
C SER A 208 7.03 11.94 0.08
N LYS A 209 6.76 12.79 1.06
CA LYS A 209 5.44 12.95 1.70
C LYS A 209 4.93 14.38 1.75
N LEU A 210 5.70 15.33 1.21
CA LEU A 210 5.35 16.74 1.27
C LEU A 210 3.99 17.04 0.60
N THR A 211 3.73 16.44 -0.56
CA THR A 211 2.46 16.58 -1.27
C THR A 211 1.30 16.02 -0.45
N LEU A 212 1.48 14.85 0.15
CA LEU A 212 0.51 14.26 1.07
C LEU A 212 0.22 15.23 2.21
N LEU A 213 1.26 15.69 2.91
CA LEU A 213 1.13 16.54 4.08
C LEU A 213 0.41 17.87 3.74
N LYS A 214 0.73 18.51 2.61
CA LYS A 214 0.07 19.75 2.17
C LYS A 214 -1.42 19.52 1.85
N ASN A 215 -1.77 18.40 1.22
CA ASN A 215 -3.13 18.16 0.73
C ASN A 215 -4.09 17.60 1.80
N ILE A 216 -3.55 17.00 2.88
CA ILE A 216 -4.37 16.30 3.88
C ILE A 216 -4.79 17.19 5.06
N LEU A 217 -4.11 18.34 5.25
CA LEU A 217 -4.35 19.22 6.41
C LEU A 217 -5.83 19.65 6.58
N ASP A 218 -6.59 19.76 5.50
CA ASP A 218 -8.01 20.12 5.56
C ASP A 218 -8.91 18.97 6.07
N LEU A 219 -8.37 17.77 6.19
CA LEU A 219 -9.13 16.57 6.52
C LEU A 219 -8.85 16.03 7.91
N ILE A 220 -7.71 16.36 8.50
CA ILE A 220 -7.22 15.82 9.77
C ILE A 220 -7.33 16.85 10.90
N ASP A 221 -7.38 16.36 12.14
CA ASP A 221 -7.39 17.20 13.35
C ASP A 221 -6.03 17.18 14.05
N LYS A 222 -5.29 16.08 13.93
CA LYS A 222 -4.00 15.85 14.58
C LYS A 222 -3.00 15.25 13.61
N LEU A 223 -1.75 15.63 13.76
CA LEU A 223 -0.64 15.16 12.94
C LEU A 223 0.56 14.83 13.83
N ILE A 224 1.01 13.59 13.81
CA ILE A 224 2.31 13.18 14.36
C ILE A 224 3.30 13.07 13.20
N ILE A 225 4.44 13.75 13.30
CA ILE A 225 5.56 13.65 12.36
C ILE A 225 6.73 13.05 13.11
N ALA A 226 7.23 11.90 12.68
CA ALA A 226 8.35 11.19 13.31
C ALA A 226 9.28 10.55 12.26
N GLY A 227 10.20 9.69 12.69
CA GLY A 227 11.25 9.16 11.83
C GLY A 227 12.25 10.22 11.42
N ALA A 228 13.21 9.89 10.55
CA ALA A 228 14.26 10.82 10.16
C ALA A 228 13.73 12.10 9.48
N MET A 229 12.54 12.03 8.87
CA MET A 229 11.89 13.23 8.31
C MET A 229 11.58 14.29 9.37
N SER A 230 11.33 13.91 10.64
CA SER A 230 11.08 14.88 11.72
C SER A 230 12.29 15.76 12.02
N ASN A 231 13.50 15.30 11.71
CA ASN A 231 14.73 16.08 11.91
C ASN A 231 14.73 17.38 11.10
N THR A 232 14.17 17.35 9.89
CA THR A 232 14.02 18.56 9.06
C THR A 232 13.07 19.56 9.71
N PHE A 233 11.99 19.11 10.33
CA PHE A 233 11.06 19.97 11.08
C PHE A 233 11.70 20.51 12.38
N LEU A 234 12.44 19.68 13.11
CA LEU A 234 13.17 20.11 14.30
C LEU A 234 14.20 21.17 13.96
N LYS A 235 14.98 20.97 12.90
CA LYS A 235 15.96 21.96 12.41
C LYS A 235 15.26 23.24 11.96
N ALA A 236 14.14 23.15 11.28
CA ALA A 236 13.32 24.30 10.88
C ALA A 236 12.84 25.12 12.09
N LEU A 237 12.60 24.49 13.24
CA LEU A 237 12.26 25.16 14.50
C LEU A 237 13.48 25.69 15.27
N GLY A 238 14.69 25.52 14.74
CA GLY A 238 15.93 26.03 15.31
C GLY A 238 16.67 25.07 16.26
N TYR A 239 16.24 23.78 16.33
CA TYR A 239 16.98 22.78 17.09
C TYR A 239 18.21 22.29 16.33
N ASP A 240 19.32 22.09 17.05
CA ASP A 240 20.52 21.46 16.51
C ASP A 240 20.38 19.93 16.56
N VAL A 241 20.11 19.31 15.41
CA VAL A 241 19.93 17.86 15.28
C VAL A 241 21.25 17.13 14.97
N GLN A 242 22.37 17.79 15.10
CA GLN A 242 23.74 17.30 14.92
C GLN A 242 23.92 16.59 13.56
N ASP A 243 24.51 15.40 13.54
CA ASP A 243 24.76 14.61 12.32
C ASP A 243 23.52 13.85 11.80
N SER A 244 22.33 14.14 12.32
CA SER A 244 21.11 13.51 11.87
C SER A 244 20.77 13.87 10.43
N SER A 245 20.12 12.93 9.70
CA SER A 245 19.67 13.17 8.33
C SER A 245 18.66 14.31 8.26
N VAL A 246 18.91 15.30 7.42
CA VAL A 246 18.07 16.48 7.18
C VAL A 246 18.00 16.77 5.69
N GLU A 247 16.83 17.17 5.20
CA GLU A 247 16.67 17.73 3.85
C GLU A 247 16.69 19.27 3.92
N ASP A 248 17.89 19.87 3.91
CA ASP A 248 18.09 21.32 4.07
C ASP A 248 17.30 22.18 3.07
N ALA A 249 17.14 21.68 1.85
CA ALA A 249 16.35 22.36 0.82
C ALA A 249 14.85 22.48 1.19
N LEU A 250 14.35 21.68 2.15
CA LEU A 250 12.93 21.64 2.53
C LEU A 250 12.65 22.29 3.89
N ILE A 251 13.61 22.96 4.51
CA ILE A 251 13.42 23.65 5.79
C ILE A 251 12.29 24.70 5.70
N ASN A 252 12.27 25.48 4.62
CA ASN A 252 11.22 26.48 4.42
C ASN A 252 9.86 25.83 4.19
N ASP A 253 9.79 24.74 3.43
CA ASP A 253 8.55 23.97 3.23
C ASP A 253 8.03 23.39 4.55
N ALA A 254 8.92 22.92 5.42
CA ALA A 254 8.55 22.43 6.76
C ALA A 254 7.95 23.56 7.62
N LEU A 255 8.54 24.76 7.63
CA LEU A 255 7.98 25.92 8.33
C LEU A 255 6.62 26.34 7.78
N GLU A 256 6.47 26.40 6.46
CA GLU A 256 5.19 26.71 5.82
C GLU A 256 4.12 25.70 6.17
N LEU A 257 4.46 24.41 6.21
CA LEU A 257 3.54 23.34 6.59
C LEU A 257 3.09 23.49 8.04
N LEU A 258 4.00 23.76 8.97
CA LEU A 258 3.66 24.01 10.39
C LEU A 258 2.76 25.24 10.54
N LYS A 259 3.03 26.32 9.79
CA LYS A 259 2.20 27.52 9.76
C LYS A 259 0.80 27.21 9.23
N SER A 260 0.70 26.52 8.08
CA SER A 260 -0.56 26.12 7.47
C SER A 260 -1.38 25.20 8.39
N ALA A 261 -0.73 24.26 9.08
CA ALA A 261 -1.37 23.41 10.06
C ALA A 261 -1.98 24.22 11.19
N LYS A 262 -1.26 25.21 11.72
CA LYS A 262 -1.75 26.13 12.77
C LYS A 262 -2.95 26.95 12.30
N GLU A 263 -2.91 27.50 11.10
CA GLU A 263 -4.01 28.26 10.48
C GLU A 263 -5.27 27.40 10.31
N LYS A 264 -5.08 26.11 9.94
CA LYS A 264 -6.14 25.12 9.79
C LYS A 264 -6.55 24.45 11.11
N LYS A 265 -5.98 24.88 12.25
CA LYS A 265 -6.23 24.32 13.60
C LYS A 265 -5.86 22.85 13.75
N VAL A 266 -4.97 22.33 12.92
CA VAL A 266 -4.40 20.98 13.05
C VAL A 266 -3.31 21.00 14.13
N LYS A 267 -3.43 20.13 15.12
CA LYS A 267 -2.41 19.98 16.19
C LYS A 267 -1.27 19.11 15.68
N VAL A 268 -0.08 19.69 15.54
CA VAL A 268 1.13 18.96 15.12
C VAL A 268 1.95 18.56 16.33
N TYR A 269 2.40 17.32 16.35
CA TYR A 269 3.23 16.72 17.39
C TYR A 269 4.53 16.23 16.76
N LEU A 270 5.65 16.73 17.28
CA LEU A 270 7.00 16.32 16.93
C LEU A 270 7.64 15.58 18.10
N PRO A 271 8.68 14.77 17.90
CA PRO A 271 9.46 14.19 18.98
C PRO A 271 10.00 15.29 19.90
N ILE A 272 9.97 15.04 21.22
CA ILE A 272 10.53 15.92 22.26
C ILE A 272 11.82 15.36 22.84
N ASP A 273 12.05 14.06 22.65
CA ASP A 273 13.29 13.36 22.94
C ASP A 273 13.57 12.29 21.88
N ALA A 274 14.78 11.83 21.80
CA ALA A 274 15.24 10.89 20.79
C ALA A 274 16.20 9.85 21.36
N VAL A 275 16.22 8.67 20.75
CA VAL A 275 17.32 7.70 20.87
C VAL A 275 18.36 8.07 19.83
N THR A 276 19.55 8.40 20.29
CA THR A 276 20.65 8.88 19.45
C THR A 276 21.84 7.93 19.50
N THR A 277 22.64 7.93 18.45
CA THR A 277 23.85 7.10 18.34
C THR A 277 24.93 7.78 17.51
N ASP A 278 26.17 7.39 17.76
CA ASP A 278 27.34 7.76 16.96
C ASP A 278 27.31 7.14 15.54
N ASP A 279 26.84 5.91 15.42
CA ASP A 279 26.71 5.22 14.14
C ASP A 279 25.44 4.34 14.11
N ILE A 280 24.58 4.56 13.12
CA ILE A 280 23.36 3.76 12.95
C ILE A 280 23.66 2.32 12.53
N LEU A 281 24.71 2.09 11.72
CA LEU A 281 25.04 0.75 11.24
C LEU A 281 25.73 -0.10 12.30
N ASN A 282 26.64 0.49 13.08
CA ASN A 282 27.42 -0.18 14.11
C ASN A 282 27.45 0.66 15.39
N PRO A 283 26.33 0.76 16.12
CA PRO A 283 26.22 1.65 17.27
C PRO A 283 27.18 1.22 18.40
N LYS A 284 28.01 2.13 18.85
CA LYS A 284 28.90 1.94 20.02
C LYS A 284 28.38 2.70 21.24
N HIS A 285 27.74 3.82 21.00
CA HIS A 285 27.16 4.67 22.02
C HIS A 285 25.70 4.97 21.66
N ILE A 286 24.77 4.51 22.49
CA ILE A 286 23.34 4.79 22.35
C ILE A 286 22.92 5.61 23.57
N LYS A 287 22.24 6.74 23.34
CA LYS A 287 21.81 7.65 24.39
C LYS A 287 20.39 8.13 24.15
N ILE A 288 19.66 8.40 25.21
CA ILE A 288 18.39 9.11 25.16
C ILE A 288 18.67 10.58 25.46
N SER A 289 18.32 11.46 24.56
CA SER A 289 18.57 12.90 24.68
C SER A 289 17.29 13.69 24.36
N PRO A 290 17.01 14.79 25.08
CA PRO A 290 15.99 15.72 24.63
C PRO A 290 16.42 16.33 23.29
N VAL A 291 15.46 16.68 22.43
CA VAL A 291 15.77 17.21 21.09
C VAL A 291 16.50 18.57 21.12
N GLN A 292 16.49 19.24 22.26
CA GLN A 292 17.20 20.51 22.50
C GLN A 292 18.69 20.32 22.82
N ASP A 293 19.10 19.08 23.16
CA ASP A 293 20.46 18.81 23.66
C ASP A 293 20.94 17.44 23.12
N ILE A 294 21.01 17.34 21.80
CA ILE A 294 21.58 16.19 21.11
C ILE A 294 23.11 16.23 21.24
N GLU A 295 23.71 15.12 21.63
CA GLU A 295 25.18 15.02 21.79
C GLU A 295 25.89 15.28 20.45
N PRO A 296 26.98 16.04 20.43
CA PRO A 296 27.76 16.30 19.23
C PRO A 296 28.14 15.05 18.47
N LYS A 297 27.98 15.07 17.12
CA LYS A 297 28.23 13.96 16.20
C LYS A 297 27.28 12.77 16.33
N HIS A 298 26.26 12.87 17.18
CA HIS A 298 25.23 11.83 17.22
C HIS A 298 24.16 12.04 16.15
N LYS A 299 23.49 10.96 15.81
CA LYS A 299 22.36 10.90 14.87
C LYS A 299 21.13 10.41 15.60
N ILE A 300 19.99 11.01 15.32
CA ILE A 300 18.69 10.52 15.78
C ILE A 300 18.35 9.24 15.02
N ALA A 301 18.13 8.15 15.74
CA ALA A 301 17.82 6.83 15.19
C ALA A 301 16.41 6.34 15.51
N ASP A 302 15.82 6.79 16.64
CA ASP A 302 14.44 6.51 17.03
C ASP A 302 13.92 7.63 17.94
N ILE A 303 12.62 7.62 18.22
CA ILE A 303 12.02 8.52 19.21
C ILE A 303 12.28 8.01 20.63
N GLY A 304 12.39 8.96 21.59
CA GLY A 304 12.63 8.65 22.98
C GLY A 304 11.35 8.34 23.79
N PRO A 305 11.49 7.92 25.06
CA PRO A 305 10.37 7.49 25.90
C PRO A 305 9.39 8.63 26.26
N ALA A 306 9.83 9.88 26.34
CA ALA A 306 8.94 11.01 26.58
C ALA A 306 8.07 11.30 25.36
N SER A 307 8.62 11.17 24.14
CA SER A 307 7.89 11.24 22.89
C SER A 307 6.86 10.11 22.78
N LEU A 308 7.23 8.87 23.18
CA LEU A 308 6.31 7.73 23.21
C LEU A 308 5.11 7.99 24.12
N LYS A 309 5.35 8.54 25.32
CA LYS A 309 4.25 8.90 26.23
C LYS A 309 3.35 9.97 25.63
N LEU A 310 3.91 11.04 25.08
CA LEU A 310 3.15 12.08 24.41
C LEU A 310 2.28 11.51 23.27
N PHE A 311 2.88 10.69 22.40
CA PHE A 311 2.17 10.12 21.27
C PHE A 311 1.08 9.12 21.69
N SER A 312 1.29 8.41 22.81
CA SER A 312 0.26 7.52 23.39
C SER A 312 -1.01 8.29 23.78
N GLU A 313 -0.87 9.44 24.44
CA GLU A 313 -1.99 10.29 24.83
C GLU A 313 -2.73 10.85 23.60
N VAL A 314 -1.98 11.17 22.54
CA VAL A 314 -2.57 11.62 21.26
C VAL A 314 -3.35 10.51 20.59
N ILE A 315 -2.82 9.27 20.57
CA ILE A 315 -3.44 8.07 20.00
C ILE A 315 -4.71 7.71 20.76
N GLU A 316 -4.67 7.63 22.10
CA GLU A 316 -5.83 7.31 22.94
C GLU A 316 -7.03 8.25 22.71
N SER A 317 -6.76 9.48 22.33
CA SER A 317 -7.77 10.49 22.07
C SER A 317 -8.26 10.54 20.62
N ALA A 318 -7.83 9.59 19.75
CA ALA A 318 -8.14 9.61 18.33
C ALA A 318 -8.88 8.33 17.89
N PRO A 319 -10.20 8.39 17.68
CA PRO A 319 -11.00 7.23 17.25
C PRO A 319 -10.79 6.84 15.78
N THR A 320 -10.11 7.67 14.98
CA THR A 320 -9.69 7.34 13.61
C THR A 320 -8.21 7.66 13.45
N ILE A 321 -7.43 6.66 13.05
CA ILE A 321 -5.96 6.74 12.93
C ILE A 321 -5.55 6.30 11.53
N LEU A 322 -4.75 7.14 10.88
CA LEU A 322 -4.03 6.82 9.65
C LEU A 322 -2.55 6.77 9.97
N TRP A 323 -1.86 5.70 9.60
CA TRP A 323 -0.43 5.58 9.85
C TRP A 323 0.35 5.16 8.60
N ASN A 324 1.38 5.96 8.27
CA ASN A 324 2.26 5.71 7.13
C ASN A 324 3.71 6.08 7.44
N GLY A 325 4.56 5.11 7.62
CA GLY A 325 6.00 5.22 7.86
C GLY A 325 6.41 4.96 9.31
N PRO A 326 7.53 4.25 9.53
CA PRO A 326 8.08 3.94 10.84
C PRO A 326 8.61 5.19 11.54
N LEU A 327 8.75 5.11 12.88
CA LEU A 327 9.18 6.22 13.73
C LEU A 327 10.69 6.25 13.97
N GLY A 328 11.38 5.15 13.72
CA GLY A 328 12.81 4.97 13.86
C GLY A 328 13.36 4.03 12.80
N VAL A 329 14.62 3.63 12.92
CA VAL A 329 15.29 2.65 12.07
C VAL A 329 14.85 1.25 12.51
N HIS A 330 13.60 0.91 12.18
CA HIS A 330 12.88 -0.27 12.66
C HIS A 330 13.50 -1.61 12.23
N GLU A 331 14.38 -1.61 11.23
CA GLU A 331 15.13 -2.79 10.80
C GLU A 331 16.20 -3.22 11.82
N LYS A 332 16.59 -2.31 12.70
CA LYS A 332 17.54 -2.55 13.78
C LYS A 332 16.84 -2.61 15.12
N GLN A 333 17.05 -3.71 15.85
CA GLN A 333 16.38 -3.97 17.12
C GLN A 333 16.59 -2.84 18.14
N GLU A 334 17.76 -2.23 18.15
CA GLU A 334 18.13 -1.13 19.03
C GLU A 334 17.29 0.15 18.80
N PHE A 335 16.77 0.33 17.60
CA PHE A 335 16.04 1.52 17.14
C PHE A 335 14.62 1.23 16.65
N ALA A 336 14.10 0.02 16.92
CA ALA A 336 12.77 -0.41 16.54
C ALA A 336 11.71 -0.13 17.61
N ARG A 337 12.13 0.27 18.82
CA ARG A 337 11.24 0.36 19.99
C ARG A 337 10.12 1.36 19.79
N GLY A 338 10.40 2.51 19.18
CA GLY A 338 9.41 3.54 18.94
C GLY A 338 8.26 3.03 18.05
N THR A 339 8.61 2.40 16.95
CA THR A 339 7.64 1.87 15.99
C THR A 339 6.86 0.68 16.56
N THR A 340 7.54 -0.25 17.24
CA THR A 340 6.90 -1.42 17.89
C THR A 340 5.92 -0.99 18.98
N PHE A 341 6.33 -0.07 19.83
CA PHE A 341 5.47 0.45 20.89
C PHE A 341 4.21 1.12 20.31
N LEU A 342 4.36 1.89 19.25
CA LEU A 342 3.23 2.54 18.60
C LEU A 342 2.26 1.52 18.00
N ALA A 343 2.76 0.43 17.41
CA ALA A 343 1.94 -0.65 16.89
C ALA A 343 1.09 -1.28 17.99
N HIS A 344 1.68 -1.66 19.13
CA HIS A 344 0.95 -2.16 20.29
C HIS A 344 -0.06 -1.14 20.81
N LYS A 345 0.33 0.13 20.89
CA LYS A 345 -0.55 1.18 21.40
C LYS A 345 -1.78 1.40 20.52
N ILE A 346 -1.64 1.36 19.20
CA ILE A 346 -2.77 1.46 18.26
C ILE A 346 -3.64 0.21 18.36
N ALA A 347 -3.05 -0.98 18.45
CA ALA A 347 -3.76 -2.25 18.59
C ALA A 347 -4.62 -2.30 19.86
N ASP A 348 -4.16 -1.69 20.96
CA ASP A 348 -4.88 -1.60 22.23
C ASP A 348 -6.05 -0.60 22.22
N THR A 349 -6.23 0.18 21.15
CA THR A 349 -7.33 1.15 21.04
C THR A 349 -8.53 0.56 20.31
N TYR A 350 -9.72 1.16 20.54
CA TYR A 350 -10.92 0.90 19.72
C TYR A 350 -10.98 1.78 18.46
N ALA A 351 -9.87 2.42 18.09
CA ALA A 351 -9.83 3.30 16.93
C ALA A 351 -9.94 2.51 15.62
N PHE A 352 -10.59 3.08 14.62
CA PHE A 352 -10.45 2.61 13.26
C PHE A 352 -9.04 2.98 12.78
N SER A 353 -8.19 1.96 12.61
CA SER A 353 -6.79 2.11 12.18
C SER A 353 -6.61 1.70 10.72
N LEU A 354 -6.19 2.65 9.87
CA LEU A 354 -5.82 2.42 8.48
C LEU A 354 -4.32 2.58 8.32
N ILE A 355 -3.66 1.48 7.95
CA ILE A 355 -2.21 1.38 7.86
C ILE A 355 -1.78 1.33 6.39
N GLY A 356 -0.76 2.11 6.04
CA GLY A 356 -0.18 2.11 4.69
C GLY A 356 1.33 2.21 4.70
N GLY A 357 1.95 1.73 3.61
CA GLY A 357 3.41 1.75 3.42
C GLY A 357 4.09 0.44 3.83
N GLY A 358 4.96 -0.06 2.95
CA GLY A 358 5.62 -1.36 3.14
C GLY A 358 6.41 -1.46 4.44
N ASP A 359 7.20 -0.44 4.75
CA ASP A 359 8.02 -0.40 5.98
C ASP A 359 7.16 -0.38 7.25
N THR A 360 6.00 0.29 7.21
CA THR A 360 5.04 0.30 8.34
C THR A 360 4.45 -1.09 8.55
N ILE A 361 4.06 -1.73 7.45
CA ILE A 361 3.47 -3.08 7.48
C ILE A 361 4.50 -4.10 7.99
N ASP A 362 5.76 -4.01 7.53
CA ASP A 362 6.85 -4.87 8.05
C ASP A 362 7.03 -4.70 9.56
N ALA A 363 7.06 -3.46 10.02
CA ALA A 363 7.21 -3.17 11.45
C ALA A 363 6.02 -3.72 12.28
N ILE A 364 4.79 -3.59 11.79
CA ILE A 364 3.59 -4.13 12.44
C ILE A 364 3.60 -5.66 12.46
N ASN A 365 4.03 -6.30 11.37
CA ASN A 365 4.19 -7.76 11.31
C ASN A 365 5.22 -8.24 12.34
N ARG A 366 6.36 -7.55 12.48
CA ARG A 366 7.38 -7.87 13.49
C ARG A 366 6.89 -7.66 14.92
N ALA A 367 6.02 -6.67 15.13
CA ALA A 367 5.36 -6.44 16.42
C ALA A 367 4.27 -7.48 16.75
N GLY A 368 3.85 -8.30 15.77
CA GLY A 368 2.77 -9.29 15.96
C GLY A 368 1.36 -8.70 15.97
N GLU A 369 1.19 -7.44 15.53
CA GLU A 369 -0.07 -6.70 15.66
C GLU A 369 -0.89 -6.62 14.37
N LYS A 370 -0.53 -7.40 13.36
CA LYS A 370 -1.20 -7.36 12.05
C LYS A 370 -2.72 -7.55 12.14
N ASP A 371 -3.14 -8.54 12.90
CA ASP A 371 -4.55 -8.93 13.00
C ASP A 371 -5.36 -8.00 13.91
N ASN A 372 -4.68 -7.14 14.67
CA ASN A 372 -5.28 -6.15 15.56
C ASN A 372 -5.44 -4.76 14.91
N MET A 373 -5.03 -4.59 13.65
CA MET A 373 -5.29 -3.39 12.87
C MET A 373 -6.62 -3.51 12.12
N SER A 374 -7.42 -2.43 12.10
CA SER A 374 -8.72 -2.45 11.41
C SER A 374 -8.58 -2.66 9.91
N PHE A 375 -7.58 -2.05 9.29
CA PHE A 375 -7.28 -2.23 7.88
C PHE A 375 -5.80 -1.98 7.56
N ILE A 376 -5.19 -2.93 6.87
CA ILE A 376 -3.83 -2.80 6.32
C ILE A 376 -3.93 -2.76 4.81
N SER A 377 -3.57 -1.63 4.22
CA SER A 377 -3.61 -1.44 2.77
C SER A 377 -2.49 -2.19 2.06
N THR A 378 -2.84 -2.95 1.04
CA THR A 378 -1.87 -3.62 0.16
C THR A 378 -1.28 -2.69 -0.89
N GLY A 379 -1.76 -1.44 -0.96
CA GLY A 379 -1.55 -0.53 -2.08
C GLY A 379 -0.17 0.10 -2.20
N GLY A 380 0.61 0.18 -1.13
CA GLY A 380 1.93 0.83 -1.18
C GLY A 380 1.88 2.24 -1.79
N GLY A 381 2.43 2.39 -3.00
CA GLY A 381 2.41 3.67 -3.73
C GLY A 381 1.00 4.14 -4.11
N ALA A 382 0.09 3.23 -4.44
CA ALA A 382 -1.29 3.59 -4.76
C ALA A 382 -2.01 4.21 -3.54
N SER A 383 -1.78 3.66 -2.34
CA SER A 383 -2.31 4.22 -1.10
C SER A 383 -1.79 5.64 -0.86
N LEU A 384 -0.49 5.86 -1.08
CA LEU A 384 0.13 7.17 -0.92
C LEU A 384 -0.48 8.19 -1.90
N GLU A 385 -0.62 7.85 -3.18
CA GLU A 385 -1.23 8.72 -4.18
C GLU A 385 -2.71 9.03 -3.88
N LEU A 386 -3.43 8.05 -3.34
CA LEU A 386 -4.80 8.25 -2.89
C LEU A 386 -4.86 9.23 -1.72
N LEU A 387 -3.96 9.10 -0.74
CA LEU A 387 -3.80 10.03 0.38
C LEU A 387 -3.38 11.44 -0.08
N GLU A 388 -2.64 11.54 -1.18
CA GLU A 388 -2.35 12.83 -1.84
C GLU A 388 -3.58 13.44 -2.54
N GLY A 389 -4.71 12.75 -2.55
CA GLY A 389 -5.96 13.21 -3.17
C GLY A 389 -5.99 13.05 -4.69
N LYS A 390 -5.20 12.13 -5.25
CA LYS A 390 -5.26 11.79 -6.68
C LYS A 390 -6.40 10.79 -6.96
N ILE A 391 -6.97 10.84 -8.16
CA ILE A 391 -7.77 9.74 -8.70
C ILE A 391 -6.79 8.73 -9.28
N LEU A 392 -6.91 7.48 -8.85
CA LEU A 392 -6.07 6.43 -9.41
C LEU A 392 -6.55 6.08 -10.83
N PRO A 393 -5.67 6.06 -11.84
CA PRO A 393 -6.06 5.92 -13.24
C PRO A 393 -6.97 4.72 -13.54
N CYS A 394 -6.74 3.57 -12.90
CA CYS A 394 -7.56 2.38 -13.15
C CYS A 394 -9.03 2.59 -12.81
N PHE A 395 -9.38 3.49 -11.89
CA PHE A 395 -10.76 3.81 -11.56
C PHE A 395 -11.46 4.66 -12.62
N GLU A 396 -10.72 5.35 -13.49
CA GLU A 396 -11.29 6.17 -14.58
C GLU A 396 -11.97 5.29 -15.64
N VAL A 397 -11.46 4.08 -15.85
CA VAL A 397 -11.86 3.16 -16.93
C VAL A 397 -12.80 2.04 -16.51
N LEU A 398 -13.01 1.82 -15.20
CA LEU A 398 -13.96 0.83 -14.71
C LEU A 398 -15.40 1.32 -14.79
N ASP A 399 -16.35 0.39 -14.97
CA ASP A 399 -17.77 0.69 -15.06
C ASP A 399 -18.29 1.31 -13.76
N LYS A 400 -19.20 2.29 -13.89
CA LYS A 400 -19.81 2.99 -12.78
C LYS A 400 -21.23 2.47 -12.53
N ARG A 401 -21.65 2.58 -11.28
CA ARG A 401 -23.07 2.50 -10.92
C ARG A 401 -23.80 3.68 -11.54
N HIS A 402 -25.02 3.46 -11.98
CA HIS A 402 -25.90 4.53 -12.49
C HIS A 402 -26.60 5.25 -11.36
#